data_225a09d3b9807a7e4550f6ee80aefde4
#
_entry.id   225a09d3b9807a7e4550f6ee80aefde4
#
_cell.length_a   1.000
_cell.length_b   1.000
_cell.length_c   1.000
_cell.angle_alpha   90.00
_cell.angle_beta   90.00
_cell.angle_gamma   90.00
#
_symmetry.space_group_name_H-M   'P 1'
#
loop_
_entity.id
_entity.type
_entity.pdbx_description
1 polymer ?
#
loop_
_entity_poly.entity_id
_entity_poly.type
_entity_poly.pdbx_seq_one_letter_code
_entity_poly.pdbx_strand_id
1 'polypeptide(L)'
;GVAVTLIDNGMPCVVMKASDVGATGYESRELLDAATDLKIKIEAIRLIAGPMMNLGDVTDKSVPKMMLVAPPRDGGAVTVRSFIPHRAHASIGVLGAVSVAAACLIEGSPAAEVAVIPGGSCKTLSVEHPTGETTCVMEINDKGEVVSAAMLRTARKLMDGEVFA
;
A
#
# COMPACT_ATOMS: atom_id res chain seq x y z
N GLY A 1 -2.09 -8.65 19.88
CA GLY A 1 -2.65 -7.66 18.96
C GLY A 1 -1.72 -7.46 17.76
N VAL A 2 -2.24 -6.94 16.67
CA VAL A 2 -1.47 -6.59 15.47
C VAL A 2 -1.43 -5.06 15.38
N ALA A 3 -0.24 -4.49 15.26
CA ALA A 3 -0.07 -3.06 15.04
C ALA A 3 -0.48 -2.71 13.60
N VAL A 4 -1.29 -1.66 13.43
CA VAL A 4 -1.76 -1.22 12.12
C VAL A 4 -1.71 0.29 11.98
N THR A 5 -1.50 0.78 10.76
CA THR A 5 -1.75 2.17 10.38
C THR A 5 -3.01 2.23 9.55
N LEU A 6 -3.96 3.04 9.97
CA LEU A 6 -5.19 3.34 9.23
C LEU A 6 -4.96 4.64 8.46
N ILE A 7 -4.99 4.56 7.13
CA ILE A 7 -4.63 5.70 6.27
C ILE A 7 -5.54 5.77 5.04
N ASP A 8 -5.94 6.99 4.67
CA ASP A 8 -6.76 7.24 3.48
C ASP A 8 -6.17 8.41 2.67
N ASN A 9 -5.62 8.09 1.51
CA ASN A 9 -5.18 9.04 0.49
C ASN A 9 -6.01 8.85 -0.79
N GLY A 10 -7.34 8.84 -0.64
CA GLY A 10 -8.30 8.53 -1.70
C GLY A 10 -8.59 7.04 -1.87
N MET A 11 -7.96 6.19 -1.07
CA MET A 11 -8.28 4.77 -0.90
C MET A 11 -7.99 4.36 0.55
N PRO A 12 -9.02 4.02 1.33
CA PRO A 12 -8.84 3.54 2.69
C PRO A 12 -7.99 2.27 2.72
N CYS A 13 -6.89 2.32 3.45
CA CYS A 13 -5.94 1.23 3.59
C CYS A 13 -5.64 0.95 5.07
N VAL A 14 -5.47 -0.31 5.39
CA VAL A 14 -4.93 -0.80 6.66
C VAL A 14 -3.56 -1.39 6.38
N VAL A 15 -2.52 -0.76 6.89
CA VAL A 15 -1.13 -1.16 6.66
C VAL A 15 -0.59 -1.85 7.90
N MET A 16 -0.01 -3.04 7.75
CA MET A 16 0.56 -3.85 8.82
C MET A 16 1.78 -4.63 8.34
N LYS A 17 2.65 -5.04 9.25
CA LYS A 17 3.76 -5.93 8.88
C LYS A 17 3.24 -7.32 8.52
N ALA A 18 3.77 -7.89 7.46
CA ALA A 18 3.45 -9.25 7.04
C ALA A 18 3.76 -10.28 8.13
N SER A 19 4.89 -10.12 8.83
CA SER A 19 5.32 -10.96 9.93
C SER A 19 4.30 -11.06 11.07
N ASP A 20 3.59 -9.98 11.37
CA ASP A 20 2.65 -9.91 12.50
C ASP A 20 1.38 -10.74 12.27
N VAL A 21 1.10 -11.06 11.01
CA VAL A 21 -0.02 -11.93 10.62
C VAL A 21 0.42 -13.33 10.18
N GLY A 22 1.73 -13.61 10.21
CA GLY A 22 2.30 -14.91 9.86
C GLY A 22 2.60 -15.10 8.39
N ALA A 23 2.73 -13.99 7.63
CA ALA A 23 3.20 -13.97 6.25
C ALA A 23 4.64 -13.45 6.19
N THR A 24 5.35 -13.77 5.11
CA THR A 24 6.70 -13.23 4.87
C THR A 24 6.67 -11.87 4.17
N GLY A 25 5.60 -11.59 3.44
CA GLY A 25 5.46 -10.41 2.58
C GLY A 25 6.03 -10.62 1.17
N TYR A 26 6.48 -11.83 0.86
CA TYR A 26 7.11 -12.15 -0.44
C TYR A 26 6.41 -13.27 -1.20
N GLU A 27 5.29 -13.75 -0.67
CA GLU A 27 4.50 -14.80 -1.29
C GLU A 27 3.99 -14.39 -2.67
N SER A 28 3.83 -15.38 -3.55
CA SER A 28 3.12 -15.17 -4.82
C SER A 28 1.62 -14.94 -4.56
N ARG A 29 0.95 -14.39 -5.56
CA ARG A 29 -0.49 -14.17 -5.50
C ARG A 29 -1.25 -15.48 -5.24
N GLU A 30 -0.85 -16.56 -5.91
CA GLU A 30 -1.48 -17.87 -5.81
C GLU A 30 -1.37 -18.44 -4.40
N LEU A 31 -0.19 -18.30 -3.77
CA LEU A 31 0.04 -18.72 -2.39
C LEU A 31 -0.83 -17.93 -1.41
N LEU A 32 -0.94 -16.60 -1.60
CA LEU A 32 -1.78 -15.74 -0.77
C LEU A 32 -3.28 -16.05 -0.94
N ASP A 33 -3.73 -16.30 -2.17
CA ASP A 33 -5.12 -16.66 -2.44
C ASP A 33 -5.49 -18.03 -1.85
N ALA A 34 -4.54 -18.95 -1.74
CA ALA A 34 -4.70 -20.26 -1.10
C ALA A 34 -4.58 -20.21 0.43
N ALA A 35 -4.01 -19.17 1.02
CA ALA A 35 -3.74 -19.03 2.45
C ALA A 35 -5.02 -18.68 3.25
N THR A 36 -5.90 -19.65 3.46
CA THR A 36 -7.21 -19.45 4.11
C THR A 36 -7.09 -18.84 5.50
N ASP A 37 -6.19 -19.37 6.35
CA ASP A 37 -6.02 -18.89 7.72
C ASP A 37 -5.52 -17.44 7.77
N LEU A 38 -4.62 -17.07 6.86
CA LEU A 38 -4.16 -15.69 6.70
C LEU A 38 -5.32 -14.77 6.31
N LYS A 39 -6.15 -15.17 5.35
CA LYS A 39 -7.30 -14.38 4.90
C LYS A 39 -8.34 -14.19 5.99
N ILE A 40 -8.62 -15.22 6.80
CA ILE A 40 -9.51 -15.11 7.96
C ILE A 40 -8.98 -14.09 8.96
N LYS A 41 -7.68 -14.12 9.25
CA LYS A 41 -7.04 -13.18 10.18
C LYS A 41 -7.09 -11.74 9.65
N ILE A 42 -6.77 -11.52 8.38
CA ILE A 42 -6.81 -10.21 7.73
C ILE A 42 -8.24 -9.68 7.71
N GLU A 43 -9.24 -10.52 7.40
CA GLU A 43 -10.63 -10.12 7.39
C GLU A 43 -11.13 -9.70 8.78
N ALA A 44 -10.76 -10.42 9.83
CA ALA A 44 -11.09 -10.03 11.20
C ALA A 44 -10.53 -8.64 11.56
N ILE A 45 -9.31 -8.32 11.11
CA ILE A 45 -8.72 -6.99 11.29
C ILE A 45 -9.49 -5.94 10.46
N ARG A 46 -9.86 -6.25 9.21
CA ARG A 46 -10.59 -5.36 8.32
C ARG A 46 -11.94 -4.93 8.89
N LEU A 47 -12.68 -5.88 9.45
CA LEU A 47 -14.00 -5.64 10.05
C LEU A 47 -13.93 -4.74 11.28
N ILE A 48 -12.83 -4.78 12.02
CA ILE A 48 -12.58 -3.86 13.15
C ILE A 48 -12.11 -2.49 12.64
N ALA A 49 -11.23 -2.46 11.66
CA ALA A 49 -10.66 -1.23 11.14
C ALA A 49 -11.68 -0.36 10.37
N GLY A 50 -12.61 -0.96 9.66
CA GLY A 50 -13.63 -0.25 8.87
C GLY A 50 -14.39 0.81 9.67
N PRO A 51 -15.06 0.47 10.77
CA PRO A 51 -15.70 1.44 11.65
C PRO A 51 -14.75 2.50 12.22
N MET A 52 -13.52 2.11 12.58
CA MET A 52 -12.49 3.04 13.08
C MET A 52 -12.08 4.09 12.03
N MET A 53 -12.21 3.77 10.74
CA MET A 53 -11.97 4.68 9.61
C MET A 53 -13.24 5.44 9.18
N ASN A 54 -14.30 5.45 9.97
CA ASN A 54 -15.60 6.04 9.65
C ASN A 54 -16.28 5.47 8.38
N LEU A 55 -15.93 4.24 7.99
CA LEU A 55 -16.52 3.57 6.83
C LEU A 55 -17.84 2.85 7.17
N GLY A 56 -18.21 2.81 8.47
CA GLY A 56 -19.35 2.05 8.96
C GLY A 56 -19.15 0.54 8.84
N ASP A 57 -20.24 -0.20 8.67
CA ASP A 57 -20.15 -1.63 8.38
C ASP A 57 -19.49 -1.87 7.01
N VAL A 58 -18.46 -2.67 6.99
CA VAL A 58 -17.66 -2.98 5.79
C VAL A 58 -17.79 -4.43 5.34
N THR A 59 -18.69 -5.21 5.93
CA THR A 59 -18.87 -6.64 5.65
C THR A 59 -19.01 -6.91 4.15
N ASP A 60 -19.86 -6.17 3.47
CA ASP A 60 -20.12 -6.31 2.04
C ASP A 60 -19.36 -5.26 1.18
N LYS A 61 -18.38 -4.57 1.76
CA LYS A 61 -17.61 -3.54 1.05
C LYS A 61 -16.24 -4.05 0.63
N SER A 62 -15.71 -3.49 -0.45
CA SER A 62 -14.36 -3.78 -0.93
C SER A 62 -13.27 -2.93 -0.27
N VAL A 63 -13.60 -2.20 0.79
CA VAL A 63 -12.72 -1.32 1.57
C VAL A 63 -12.86 -1.64 3.04
N PRO A 64 -11.86 -1.27 3.87
CA PRO A 64 -10.51 -0.82 3.47
C PRO A 64 -9.71 -1.90 2.76
N LYS A 65 -8.69 -1.51 1.99
CA LYS A 65 -7.72 -2.44 1.41
C LYS A 65 -6.70 -2.84 2.48
N MET A 66 -6.32 -4.12 2.48
CA MET A 66 -5.39 -4.65 3.46
C MET A 66 -3.99 -4.74 2.84
N MET A 67 -3.01 -4.08 3.45
CA MET A 67 -1.64 -3.97 2.95
C MET A 67 -0.67 -4.62 3.92
N LEU A 68 -0.08 -5.74 3.52
CA LEU A 68 0.99 -6.40 4.25
C LEU A 68 2.33 -5.87 3.76
N VAL A 69 3.12 -5.27 4.63
CA VAL A 69 4.43 -4.70 4.29
C VAL A 69 5.57 -5.52 4.86
N ALA A 70 6.68 -5.53 4.14
CA ALA A 70 7.94 -6.18 4.51
C ALA A 70 9.13 -5.35 3.99
N PRO A 71 10.37 -5.61 4.47
CA PRO A 71 11.56 -4.95 3.92
C PRO A 71 11.67 -5.13 2.41
N PRO A 72 12.23 -4.16 1.67
CA PRO A 72 12.42 -4.29 0.23
C PRO A 72 13.43 -5.39 -0.11
N ARG A 73 13.28 -6.02 -1.30
CA ARG A 73 14.20 -7.05 -1.80
C ARG A 73 14.98 -6.64 -3.05
N ASP A 74 14.35 -5.81 -3.87
CA ASP A 74 14.85 -5.50 -5.22
C ASP A 74 15.32 -4.05 -5.34
N GLY A 75 15.72 -3.45 -4.20
CA GLY A 75 16.25 -2.08 -4.13
C GLY A 75 15.18 -1.00 -4.01
N GLY A 76 13.92 -1.36 -3.82
CA GLY A 76 12.82 -0.44 -3.54
C GLY A 76 12.86 0.14 -2.12
N ALA A 77 11.80 0.84 -1.75
CA ALA A 77 11.61 1.40 -0.41
C ALA A 77 10.91 0.41 0.53
N VAL A 78 9.98 -0.35 0.04
CA VAL A 78 9.17 -1.31 0.82
C VAL A 78 8.58 -2.36 -0.12
N THR A 79 8.44 -3.59 0.35
CA THR A 79 7.66 -4.63 -0.34
C THR A 79 6.24 -4.65 0.21
N VAL A 80 5.24 -4.85 -0.66
CA VAL A 80 3.83 -4.93 -0.27
C VAL A 80 3.12 -6.15 -0.89
N ARG A 81 2.19 -6.70 -0.12
CA ARG A 81 1.16 -7.64 -0.60
C ARG A 81 -0.21 -7.04 -0.26
N SER A 82 -1.02 -6.84 -1.29
CA SER A 82 -2.31 -6.14 -1.17
C SER A 82 -3.48 -7.11 -1.35
N PHE A 83 -4.53 -6.94 -0.52
CA PHE A 83 -5.78 -7.70 -0.61
C PHE A 83 -6.97 -6.78 -0.92
N ILE A 84 -7.89 -7.24 -1.81
CA ILE A 84 -9.06 -6.49 -2.29
C ILE A 84 -10.35 -7.31 -2.10
N PRO A 85 -11.01 -7.28 -0.96
CA PRO A 85 -10.40 -7.52 0.34
C PRO A 85 -9.99 -8.99 0.48
N HIS A 86 -10.69 -9.94 -0.22
CA HIS A 86 -10.55 -11.39 -0.04
C HIS A 86 -9.61 -12.06 -1.06
N ARG A 87 -9.11 -11.29 -2.03
CA ARG A 87 -8.20 -11.76 -3.07
C ARG A 87 -6.91 -10.96 -3.07
N ALA A 88 -5.79 -11.65 -3.24
CA ALA A 88 -4.51 -11.00 -3.39
C ALA A 88 -4.44 -10.28 -4.74
N HIS A 89 -3.92 -9.05 -4.75
CA HIS A 89 -3.67 -8.29 -5.96
C HIS A 89 -2.34 -8.72 -6.59
N ALA A 90 -2.29 -8.84 -7.91
CA ALA A 90 -1.04 -9.15 -8.62
C ALA A 90 -0.03 -7.98 -8.61
N SER A 91 -0.51 -6.78 -8.35
CA SER A 91 0.25 -5.53 -8.30
C SER A 91 -0.23 -4.72 -7.09
N ILE A 92 -0.28 -3.40 -7.22
CA ILE A 92 -0.92 -2.47 -6.26
C ILE A 92 -1.66 -1.38 -7.04
N GLY A 93 -2.83 -0.98 -6.55
CA GLY A 93 -3.54 0.18 -7.12
C GLY A 93 -2.81 1.49 -6.82
N VAL A 94 -2.98 2.50 -7.69
CA VAL A 94 -2.34 3.82 -7.60
C VAL A 94 -2.47 4.44 -6.21
N LEU A 95 -3.71 4.61 -5.74
CA LEU A 95 -3.99 5.23 -4.44
C LEU A 95 -3.52 4.36 -3.26
N GLY A 96 -3.53 3.03 -3.43
CA GLY A 96 -2.95 2.11 -2.45
C GLY A 96 -1.44 2.26 -2.33
N ALA A 97 -0.74 2.44 -3.45
CA ALA A 97 0.71 2.67 -3.46
C ALA A 97 1.06 4.01 -2.79
N VAL A 98 0.30 5.08 -3.07
CA VAL A 98 0.45 6.37 -2.39
C VAL A 98 0.22 6.23 -0.88
N SER A 99 -0.81 5.49 -0.45
CA SER A 99 -1.11 5.25 0.96
C SER A 99 0.03 4.48 1.65
N VAL A 100 0.57 3.44 1.01
CA VAL A 100 1.72 2.68 1.55
C VAL A 100 2.97 3.57 1.62
N ALA A 101 3.29 4.33 0.56
CA ALA A 101 4.42 5.25 0.54
C ALA A 101 4.30 6.33 1.63
N ALA A 102 3.11 6.90 1.82
CA ALA A 102 2.85 7.85 2.90
C ALA A 102 3.00 7.20 4.28
N ALA A 103 2.50 5.98 4.47
CA ALA A 103 2.64 5.24 5.72
C ALA A 103 4.12 4.99 6.08
N CYS A 104 4.99 4.78 5.09
CA CYS A 104 6.44 4.65 5.32
C CYS A 104 7.09 5.93 5.91
N LEU A 105 6.45 7.09 5.77
CA LEU A 105 6.92 8.37 6.27
C LEU A 105 6.31 8.76 7.63
N ILE A 106 5.40 7.96 8.16
CA ILE A 106 4.78 8.18 9.47
C ILE A 106 5.65 7.49 10.53
N GLU A 107 6.24 8.27 11.41
CA GLU A 107 7.07 7.77 12.52
C GLU A 107 6.28 6.78 13.39
N GLY A 108 6.90 5.64 13.71
CA GLY A 108 6.28 4.58 14.51
C GLY A 108 5.23 3.74 13.79
N SER A 109 4.99 3.97 12.50
CA SER A 109 4.10 3.11 11.71
C SER A 109 4.75 1.76 11.40
N PRO A 110 3.97 0.66 11.28
CA PRO A 110 4.49 -0.62 10.83
C PRO A 110 5.25 -0.57 9.50
N ALA A 111 4.87 0.35 8.61
CA ALA A 111 5.55 0.53 7.33
C ALA A 111 6.92 1.21 7.50
N ALA A 112 7.01 2.24 8.35
CA ALA A 112 8.28 2.94 8.62
C ALA A 112 9.33 2.01 9.27
N GLU A 113 8.90 1.03 10.06
CA GLU A 113 9.80 0.08 10.71
C GLU A 113 10.52 -0.85 9.71
N VAL A 114 9.95 -1.09 8.55
CA VAL A 114 10.49 -2.03 7.54
C VAL A 114 10.99 -1.33 6.27
N ALA A 115 10.65 -0.05 6.11
CA ALA A 115 10.99 0.70 4.90
C ALA A 115 12.42 1.22 4.91
N VAL A 116 13.00 1.32 3.71
CA VAL A 116 14.26 2.02 3.44
C VAL A 116 13.93 3.37 2.81
N ILE A 117 14.12 4.44 3.58
CA ILE A 117 13.70 5.78 3.17
C ILE A 117 14.91 6.61 2.71
N PRO A 118 14.91 7.13 1.47
CA PRO A 118 15.96 8.02 1.00
C PRO A 118 15.94 9.36 1.73
N GLY A 119 17.09 10.04 1.78
CA GLY A 119 17.21 11.41 2.32
C GLY A 119 16.51 12.45 1.47
N GLY A 120 16.52 13.72 1.96
CA GLY A 120 15.97 14.89 1.24
C GLY A 120 14.48 15.13 1.47
N SER A 121 13.97 16.27 1.00
CA SER A 121 12.57 16.68 1.09
C SER A 121 11.69 16.10 -0.03
N CYS A 122 12.28 15.78 -1.17
CA CYS A 122 11.63 15.05 -2.26
C CYS A 122 12.11 13.59 -2.21
N LYS A 123 11.20 12.67 -1.91
CA LYS A 123 11.51 11.25 -1.72
C LYS A 123 10.91 10.43 -2.84
N THR A 124 11.75 9.69 -3.55
CA THR A 124 11.30 8.69 -4.53
C THR A 124 11.24 7.34 -3.84
N LEU A 125 10.02 6.82 -3.66
CA LEU A 125 9.74 5.57 -2.96
C LEU A 125 9.18 4.54 -3.95
N SER A 126 9.96 3.52 -4.25
CA SER A 126 9.51 2.36 -5.03
C SER A 126 8.84 1.35 -4.10
N VAL A 127 7.56 1.11 -4.33
CA VAL A 127 6.76 0.09 -3.64
C VAL A 127 6.80 -1.18 -4.47
N GLU A 128 7.52 -2.18 -3.99
CA GLU A 128 7.66 -3.49 -4.64
C GLU A 128 6.40 -4.33 -4.44
N HIS A 129 5.95 -5.01 -5.51
CA HIS A 129 4.78 -5.87 -5.49
C HIS A 129 5.02 -7.14 -6.34
N PRO A 130 4.13 -8.15 -6.36
CA PRO A 130 4.42 -9.43 -7.00
C PRO A 130 4.87 -9.39 -8.46
N THR A 131 4.50 -8.36 -9.23
CA THR A 131 4.79 -8.25 -10.67
C THR A 131 5.73 -7.10 -11.02
N GLY A 132 6.42 -6.51 -10.02
CA GLY A 132 7.37 -5.41 -10.25
C GLY A 132 7.29 -4.36 -9.16
N GLU A 133 7.35 -3.09 -9.52
CA GLU A 133 7.31 -1.96 -8.59
C GLU A 133 6.40 -0.84 -9.09
N THR A 134 5.96 -0.02 -8.14
CA THR A 134 5.25 1.22 -8.40
C THR A 134 5.97 2.35 -7.66
N THR A 135 6.47 3.31 -8.42
CA THR A 135 7.27 4.41 -7.87
C THR A 135 6.40 5.62 -7.55
N CYS A 136 6.42 6.04 -6.30
CA CYS A 136 5.79 7.25 -5.79
C CYS A 136 6.86 8.32 -5.51
N VAL A 137 6.57 9.56 -5.87
CA VAL A 137 7.38 10.73 -5.52
C VAL A 137 6.61 11.53 -4.49
N MET A 138 7.18 11.65 -3.29
CA MET A 138 6.55 12.29 -2.14
C MET A 138 7.33 13.55 -1.79
N GLU A 139 6.65 14.69 -1.72
CA GLU A 139 7.22 15.92 -1.19
C GLU A 139 6.82 16.08 0.27
N ILE A 140 7.79 16.38 1.12
CA ILE A 140 7.59 16.61 2.55
C ILE A 140 8.02 18.02 2.93
N ASN A 141 7.23 18.65 3.80
CA ASN A 141 7.57 19.96 4.35
C ASN A 141 8.59 19.85 5.50
N ASP A 142 9.00 21.00 6.05
CA ASP A 142 9.96 21.07 7.14
C ASP A 142 9.47 20.38 8.45
N LYS A 143 8.17 20.09 8.54
CA LYS A 143 7.57 19.37 9.67
C LYS A 143 7.53 17.85 9.45
N GLY A 144 7.99 17.38 8.30
CA GLY A 144 7.93 15.96 7.92
C GLY A 144 6.56 15.50 7.39
N GLU A 145 5.63 16.42 7.10
CA GLU A 145 4.32 16.11 6.58
C GLU A 145 4.36 16.00 5.05
N VAL A 146 3.68 15.02 4.50
CA VAL A 146 3.51 14.86 3.03
C VAL A 146 2.58 15.94 2.51
N VAL A 147 3.09 16.80 1.63
CA VAL A 147 2.35 17.91 1.02
C VAL A 147 1.99 17.65 -0.44
N SER A 148 2.67 16.73 -1.09
CA SER A 148 2.42 16.34 -2.47
C SER A 148 2.78 14.87 -2.66
N ALA A 149 2.00 14.19 -3.51
CA ALA A 149 2.29 12.83 -3.94
C ALA A 149 2.05 12.71 -5.44
N ALA A 150 3.03 12.18 -6.16
CA ALA A 150 2.95 11.90 -7.58
C ALA A 150 3.36 10.45 -7.86
N MET A 151 2.92 9.91 -8.99
CA MET A 151 3.37 8.61 -9.47
C MET A 151 4.19 8.74 -10.73
N LEU A 152 5.29 8.02 -10.77
CA LEU A 152 6.08 7.86 -11.98
C LEU A 152 5.45 6.78 -12.86
N ARG A 153 5.11 7.15 -14.10
CA ARG A 153 4.55 6.23 -15.11
C ARG A 153 5.24 6.43 -16.44
N THR A 154 5.45 5.35 -17.14
CA THR A 154 5.86 5.41 -18.54
C THR A 154 4.64 5.67 -19.42
N ALA A 155 4.81 6.52 -20.44
CA ALA A 155 3.78 6.78 -21.44
C ALA A 155 4.41 6.86 -22.82
N ARG A 156 3.68 6.37 -23.83
CA ARG A 156 4.04 6.53 -25.23
C ARG A 156 2.92 7.28 -25.93
N LYS A 157 3.25 8.38 -26.61
CA LYS A 157 2.31 9.10 -27.46
C LYS A 157 1.90 8.20 -28.62
N LEU A 158 0.63 7.88 -28.73
CA LEU A 158 0.08 7.02 -29.79
C LEU A 158 -0.53 7.83 -30.92
N MET A 159 -1.09 9.01 -30.60
CA MET A 159 -1.75 9.87 -31.56
C MET A 159 -1.60 11.34 -31.14
N ASP A 160 -1.56 12.23 -32.13
CA ASP A 160 -1.66 13.67 -31.98
C ASP A 160 -2.52 14.20 -33.13
N GLY A 161 -3.50 15.05 -32.83
CA GLY A 161 -4.43 15.56 -33.82
C GLY A 161 -5.46 16.51 -33.25
N GLU A 162 -6.23 17.14 -34.14
CA GLU A 162 -7.33 18.02 -33.78
C GLU A 162 -8.66 17.28 -33.97
N VAL A 163 -9.63 17.60 -33.13
CA VAL A 163 -11.03 17.14 -33.23
C VAL A 163 -11.88 18.33 -33.60
N PHE A 164 -12.62 18.22 -34.70
CA PHE A 164 -13.57 19.22 -35.14
C PHE A 164 -14.97 18.81 -34.71
N ALA A 165 -15.71 19.74 -34.04
CA ALA A 165 -17.10 19.55 -33.62
C ALA A 165 -18.03 20.06 -34.72
#